data_61fa965940eb0dadf114aa0954adab33
#
_entry.id   61fa965940eb0dadf114aa0954adab33
#
_cell.length_a   1.000
_cell.length_b   1.000
_cell.length_c   1.000
_cell.angle_alpha   90.00
_cell.angle_beta   90.00
_cell.angle_gamma   90.00
#
_symmetry.space_group_name_H-M   'P 1'
#
loop_
_entity.id
_entity.type
_entity.pdbx_description
1 polymer ?
#
loop_
_entity_poly.entity_id
_entity_poly.type
_entity_poly.pdbx_seq_one_letter_code
_entity_poly.pdbx_strand_id
1 'polypeptide(L)'
;MIRRLLLVTAAALAVGCTGSGDGPSLVVGATNGDRHSVLLANIYAAGLRYYGTAATVRDSDDALAALDAGTVGVAPGFTGRLLRRFIPDSAARTPAGVYRAMVGALPEGVAAGDYAVAAEDKPALAVTADTADRWGSRELEALVRNCSDVRLGAVEAATVPESVGQCAPPLPRLFTDAGQMFDALRDGVVTAAWTSTADPGIPDDAVVLADRKPALVPAENVVALYRSNELGAMQLRAINELAGVLDTAALRDMLGEVDNGADPRQVAEEWLTANPLGR
;
A
#
# COMPACT_ATOMS: atom_id res chain seq x y z
N MET A 1 -89.22 0.28 8.82
CA MET A 1 -88.18 1.28 8.50
C MET A 1 -86.96 0.91 9.30
N ILE A 2 -86.02 0.20 8.69
CA ILE A 2 -84.83 -0.34 9.34
C ILE A 2 -83.61 0.44 8.80
N ARG A 3 -83.00 1.22 9.70
CA ARG A 3 -81.80 2.00 9.42
C ARG A 3 -80.58 1.11 9.68
N ARG A 4 -79.90 0.73 8.56
CA ARG A 4 -78.61 0.00 8.64
C ARG A 4 -77.49 0.96 8.93
N LEU A 5 -76.78 0.76 10.03
CA LEU A 5 -75.53 1.44 10.44
C LEU A 5 -74.39 0.68 9.73
N LEU A 6 -73.65 1.37 8.86
CA LEU A 6 -72.39 0.90 8.31
C LEU A 6 -71.24 1.33 9.21
N LEU A 7 -70.61 0.35 9.84
CA LEU A 7 -69.29 0.55 10.51
C LEU A 7 -68.20 0.51 9.43
N VAL A 8 -67.48 1.62 9.28
CA VAL A 8 -66.25 1.71 8.50
C VAL A 8 -65.09 1.49 9.47
N THR A 9 -64.43 0.32 9.37
CA THR A 9 -63.18 0.02 10.06
C THR A 9 -62.03 0.56 9.21
N ALA A 10 -61.38 1.63 9.69
CA ALA A 10 -60.15 2.15 9.14
C ALA A 10 -58.97 1.29 9.62
N ALA A 11 -58.39 0.49 8.76
CA ALA A 11 -57.12 -0.22 8.98
C ALA A 11 -55.96 0.76 8.74
N ALA A 12 -55.32 1.19 9.82
CA ALA A 12 -54.06 1.97 9.73
C ALA A 12 -52.91 1.02 9.36
N LEU A 13 -52.46 1.09 8.11
CA LEU A 13 -51.22 0.45 7.65
C LEU A 13 -50.04 1.30 8.21
N ALA A 14 -49.40 0.82 9.27
CA ALA A 14 -48.12 1.31 9.70
C ALA A 14 -47.02 0.81 8.73
N VAL A 15 -46.65 1.64 7.76
CA VAL A 15 -45.48 1.40 6.96
C VAL A 15 -44.26 1.68 7.84
N GLY A 16 -43.70 0.62 8.41
CA GLY A 16 -42.40 0.67 9.07
C GLY A 16 -41.31 0.89 8.02
N CYS A 17 -40.82 2.12 7.90
CA CYS A 17 -39.58 2.38 7.21
C CYS A 17 -38.42 1.82 8.05
N THR A 18 -38.09 0.54 7.85
CA THR A 18 -36.76 0.02 8.19
C THR A 18 -35.83 0.54 7.10
N GLY A 19 -35.30 1.73 7.28
CA GLY A 19 -34.25 2.28 6.44
C GLY A 19 -32.96 1.50 6.70
N SER A 20 -32.78 0.37 6.01
CA SER A 20 -31.46 -0.14 5.70
C SER A 20 -30.79 0.94 4.86
N GLY A 21 -29.67 1.48 5.32
CA GLY A 21 -28.92 2.52 4.60
C GLY A 21 -28.28 1.96 3.33
N ASP A 22 -29.09 1.72 2.31
CA ASP A 22 -28.63 1.35 0.95
C ASP A 22 -28.30 2.63 0.15
N GLY A 23 -27.34 3.42 0.68
CA GLY A 23 -26.59 4.33 -0.18
C GLY A 23 -25.68 3.54 -1.12
N PRO A 24 -25.34 4.08 -2.30
CA PRO A 24 -24.41 3.40 -3.20
C PRO A 24 -23.11 3.09 -2.47
N SER A 25 -22.67 1.82 -2.54
CA SER A 25 -21.42 1.37 -1.93
C SER A 25 -20.23 2.07 -2.60
N LEU A 26 -19.34 2.67 -1.80
CA LEU A 26 -18.09 3.23 -2.32
C LEU A 26 -17.17 2.07 -2.76
N VAL A 27 -16.70 2.14 -4.00
CA VAL A 27 -15.85 1.10 -4.58
C VAL A 27 -14.38 1.49 -4.40
N VAL A 28 -13.60 0.62 -3.75
CA VAL A 28 -12.14 0.75 -3.63
C VAL A 28 -11.49 -0.17 -4.67
N GLY A 29 -10.63 0.38 -5.52
CA GLY A 29 -9.98 -0.34 -6.59
C GLY A 29 -8.75 -1.11 -6.11
N ALA A 30 -8.59 -2.34 -6.62
CA ALA A 30 -7.38 -3.14 -6.50
C ALA A 30 -6.87 -3.52 -7.90
N THR A 31 -5.56 -3.70 -8.04
CA THR A 31 -4.95 -4.17 -9.29
C THR A 31 -4.79 -5.68 -9.22
N ASN A 32 -5.31 -6.37 -10.23
CA ASN A 32 -5.25 -7.83 -10.37
C ASN A 32 -3.81 -8.34 -10.27
N GLY A 33 -3.59 -9.38 -9.46
CA GLY A 33 -2.28 -10.02 -9.32
C GLY A 33 -1.25 -9.21 -8.51
N ASP A 34 -1.58 -8.00 -8.07
CA ASP A 34 -0.75 -7.21 -7.15
C ASP A 34 -1.26 -7.37 -5.71
N ARG A 35 -0.60 -8.25 -4.94
CA ARG A 35 -0.95 -8.53 -3.53
C ARG A 35 -0.97 -7.28 -2.65
N HIS A 36 -0.07 -6.31 -2.90
CA HIS A 36 -0.04 -5.05 -2.14
C HIS A 36 -1.28 -4.22 -2.45
N SER A 37 -1.64 -4.10 -3.74
CA SER A 37 -2.83 -3.37 -4.16
C SER A 37 -4.10 -3.98 -3.58
N VAL A 38 -4.23 -5.33 -3.60
CA VAL A 38 -5.38 -6.04 -3.03
C VAL A 38 -5.47 -5.84 -1.52
N LEU A 39 -4.35 -6.00 -0.79
CA LEU A 39 -4.34 -5.77 0.67
C LEU A 39 -4.68 -4.32 1.01
N LEU A 40 -4.03 -3.34 0.38
CA LEU A 40 -4.30 -1.93 0.62
C LEU A 40 -5.76 -1.57 0.34
N ALA A 41 -6.34 -2.07 -0.76
CA ALA A 41 -7.76 -1.84 -1.06
C ALA A 41 -8.68 -2.37 0.06
N ASN A 42 -8.36 -3.54 0.64
CA ASN A 42 -9.13 -4.10 1.75
C ASN A 42 -8.95 -3.31 3.05
N ILE A 43 -7.74 -2.80 3.35
CA ILE A 43 -7.48 -1.92 4.49
C ILE A 43 -8.31 -0.64 4.38
N TYR A 44 -8.30 0.04 3.23
CA TYR A 44 -9.07 1.27 3.03
C TYR A 44 -10.58 1.00 3.01
N ALA A 45 -11.03 -0.11 2.45
CA ALA A 45 -12.44 -0.51 2.52
C ALA A 45 -12.89 -0.81 3.96
N ALA A 46 -12.04 -1.45 4.77
CA ALA A 46 -12.31 -1.69 6.19
C ALA A 46 -12.42 -0.36 6.97
N GLY A 47 -11.50 0.59 6.77
CA GLY A 47 -11.55 1.91 7.40
C GLY A 47 -12.80 2.72 7.03
N LEU A 48 -13.21 2.66 5.75
CA LEU A 48 -14.45 3.30 5.31
C LEU A 48 -15.68 2.67 5.98
N ARG A 49 -15.73 1.32 6.09
CA ARG A 49 -16.80 0.60 6.82
C ARG A 49 -16.80 0.92 8.30
N TYR A 50 -15.62 1.09 8.92
CA TYR A 50 -15.50 1.49 10.32
C TYR A 50 -16.21 2.81 10.61
N TYR A 51 -16.20 3.77 9.67
CA TYR A 51 -16.93 5.03 9.74
C TYR A 51 -18.35 4.98 9.14
N GLY A 52 -18.92 3.79 8.95
CA GLY A 52 -20.31 3.60 8.52
C GLY A 52 -20.55 3.79 7.02
N THR A 53 -19.50 3.93 6.19
CA THR A 53 -19.65 3.96 4.74
C THR A 53 -19.68 2.53 4.21
N ALA A 54 -20.72 2.14 3.49
CA ALA A 54 -20.71 0.88 2.74
C ALA A 54 -19.57 0.92 1.71
N ALA A 55 -18.60 0.00 1.81
CA ALA A 55 -17.44 -0.05 0.93
C ALA A 55 -17.16 -1.48 0.47
N THR A 56 -16.85 -1.63 -0.83
CA THR A 56 -16.49 -2.89 -1.47
C THR A 56 -15.18 -2.75 -2.22
N VAL A 57 -14.44 -3.86 -2.36
CA VAL A 57 -13.23 -3.90 -3.21
C VAL A 57 -13.61 -4.41 -4.59
N ARG A 58 -13.02 -3.82 -5.63
CA ARG A 58 -13.15 -4.25 -7.02
C ARG A 58 -11.77 -4.41 -7.63
N ASP A 59 -11.53 -5.59 -8.14
CA ASP A 59 -10.33 -5.89 -8.92
C ASP A 59 -10.45 -5.35 -10.34
N SER A 60 -9.35 -4.87 -10.88
CA SER A 60 -9.21 -4.36 -12.25
C SER A 60 -7.77 -4.59 -12.73
N ASP A 61 -7.54 -4.47 -14.01
CA ASP A 61 -6.18 -4.58 -14.56
C ASP A 61 -5.29 -3.41 -14.10
N ASP A 62 -5.90 -2.26 -13.78
CA ASP A 62 -5.23 -1.06 -13.30
C ASP A 62 -6.19 -0.23 -12.46
N ALA A 63 -5.97 -0.23 -11.14
CA ALA A 63 -6.81 0.50 -10.18
C ALA A 63 -6.81 2.03 -10.41
N LEU A 64 -5.67 2.59 -10.87
CA LEU A 64 -5.58 4.02 -11.16
C LEU A 64 -6.34 4.39 -12.43
N ALA A 65 -6.27 3.57 -13.47
CA ALA A 65 -7.09 3.77 -14.67
C ALA A 65 -8.59 3.62 -14.36
N ALA A 66 -8.96 2.68 -13.47
CA ALA A 66 -10.32 2.52 -12.99
C ALA A 66 -10.82 3.73 -12.19
N LEU A 67 -9.92 4.39 -11.40
CA LEU A 67 -10.22 5.63 -10.70
C LEU A 67 -10.46 6.77 -11.68
N ASP A 68 -9.60 6.95 -12.67
CA ASP A 68 -9.74 7.97 -13.70
C ASP A 68 -11.04 7.80 -14.50
N ALA A 69 -11.38 6.57 -14.86
CA ALA A 69 -12.64 6.21 -15.52
C ALA A 69 -13.89 6.35 -14.63
N GLY A 70 -13.75 6.60 -13.33
CA GLY A 70 -14.86 6.71 -12.38
C GLY A 70 -15.55 5.38 -12.06
N THR A 71 -14.92 4.23 -12.36
CA THR A 71 -15.47 2.91 -12.02
C THR A 71 -15.13 2.49 -10.60
N VAL A 72 -14.15 3.14 -9.98
CA VAL A 72 -13.84 3.08 -8.55
C VAL A 72 -13.73 4.52 -7.99
N GLY A 73 -14.04 4.71 -6.72
CA GLY A 73 -13.99 6.02 -6.06
C GLY A 73 -12.69 6.26 -5.29
N VAL A 74 -11.98 5.18 -4.93
CA VAL A 74 -10.70 5.21 -4.18
C VAL A 74 -9.75 4.19 -4.79
N ALA A 75 -8.48 4.56 -4.96
CA ALA A 75 -7.39 3.68 -5.40
C ALA A 75 -6.16 3.89 -4.51
N PRO A 76 -5.90 2.99 -3.55
CA PRO A 76 -4.70 3.04 -2.74
C PRO A 76 -3.46 2.64 -3.54
N GLY A 77 -2.29 3.15 -3.11
CA GLY A 77 -1.02 2.80 -3.72
C GLY A 77 0.16 3.34 -2.93
N PHE A 78 1.33 3.39 -3.58
CA PHE A 78 2.56 3.89 -3.00
C PHE A 78 3.01 5.17 -3.70
N THR A 79 3.40 6.17 -2.93
CA THR A 79 3.68 7.53 -3.40
C THR A 79 4.72 7.57 -4.51
N GLY A 80 5.80 6.81 -4.41
CA GLY A 80 6.87 6.80 -5.41
C GLY A 80 6.46 6.06 -6.70
N ARG A 81 5.74 4.92 -6.59
CA ARG A 81 5.20 4.19 -7.75
C ARG A 81 4.23 5.08 -8.54
N LEU A 82 3.34 5.79 -7.83
CA LEU A 82 2.41 6.75 -8.42
C LEU A 82 3.16 7.94 -9.05
N LEU A 83 4.15 8.50 -8.35
CA LEU A 83 4.95 9.60 -8.92
C LEU A 83 5.64 9.19 -10.21
N ARG A 84 6.29 8.02 -10.26
CA ARG A 84 6.95 7.52 -11.48
C ARG A 84 5.99 7.34 -12.65
N ARG A 85 4.73 6.99 -12.36
CA ARG A 85 3.71 6.87 -13.41
C ARG A 85 3.37 8.22 -14.05
N PHE A 86 3.41 9.31 -13.29
CA PHE A 86 3.11 10.66 -13.78
C PHE A 86 4.37 11.41 -14.23
N ILE A 87 5.48 11.24 -13.52
CA ILE A 87 6.78 11.89 -13.78
C ILE A 87 7.88 10.81 -13.65
N PRO A 88 8.18 10.04 -14.73
CA PRO A 88 9.14 8.94 -14.68
C PRO A 88 10.53 9.33 -14.17
N ASP A 89 11.02 10.51 -14.56
CA ASP A 89 12.38 10.99 -14.25
C ASP A 89 12.42 11.91 -13.00
N SER A 90 11.46 11.77 -12.10
CA SER A 90 11.44 12.59 -10.88
C SER A 90 12.67 12.35 -10.00
N ALA A 91 13.35 13.44 -9.62
CA ALA A 91 14.49 13.40 -8.70
C ALA A 91 14.07 13.38 -7.22
N ALA A 92 12.78 13.42 -6.89
CA ALA A 92 12.30 13.40 -5.51
C ALA A 92 12.64 12.07 -4.82
N ARG A 93 13.16 12.15 -3.57
CA ARG A 93 13.55 10.97 -2.80
C ARG A 93 12.91 10.93 -1.41
N THR A 94 12.77 12.09 -0.76
CA THR A 94 12.22 12.16 0.60
C THR A 94 10.69 11.95 0.61
N PRO A 95 10.10 11.40 1.68
CA PRO A 95 8.64 11.18 1.76
C PRO A 95 7.81 12.42 1.40
N ALA A 96 8.09 13.55 2.03
CA ALA A 96 7.38 14.79 1.75
C ALA A 96 7.65 15.37 0.34
N GLY A 97 8.85 15.13 -0.22
CA GLY A 97 9.22 15.56 -1.57
C GLY A 97 8.49 14.74 -2.63
N VAL A 98 8.50 13.40 -2.47
CA VAL A 98 7.80 12.45 -3.35
C VAL A 98 6.29 12.73 -3.33
N TYR A 99 5.70 12.85 -2.14
CA TYR A 99 4.27 13.13 -2.01
C TYR A 99 3.88 14.46 -2.66
N ARG A 100 4.61 15.56 -2.41
CA ARG A 100 4.33 16.85 -3.05
C ARG A 100 4.43 16.79 -4.58
N ALA A 101 5.48 16.14 -5.10
CA ALA A 101 5.66 16.00 -6.53
C ALA A 101 4.53 15.16 -7.16
N MET A 102 4.13 14.07 -6.49
CA MET A 102 3.02 13.22 -6.90
C MET A 102 1.71 14.02 -6.94
N VAL A 103 1.36 14.72 -5.85
CA VAL A 103 0.13 15.51 -5.77
C VAL A 103 0.10 16.59 -6.85
N GLY A 104 1.23 17.25 -7.12
CA GLY A 104 1.34 18.26 -8.19
C GLY A 104 1.20 17.71 -9.61
N ALA A 105 1.26 16.39 -9.78
CA ALA A 105 1.16 15.71 -11.07
C ALA A 105 -0.14 14.91 -11.25
N LEU A 106 -1.04 14.93 -10.26
CA LEU A 106 -2.31 14.21 -10.35
C LEU A 106 -3.17 14.74 -11.51
N PRO A 107 -3.89 13.87 -12.21
CA PRO A 107 -4.87 14.27 -13.21
C PRO A 107 -5.98 15.15 -12.61
N GLU A 108 -6.61 15.97 -13.46
CA GLU A 108 -7.79 16.74 -13.07
C GLU A 108 -8.90 15.80 -12.54
N GLY A 109 -9.54 16.18 -11.45
CA GLY A 109 -10.58 15.37 -10.83
C GLY A 109 -10.08 14.28 -9.88
N VAL A 110 -8.77 14.10 -9.72
CA VAL A 110 -8.17 13.18 -8.74
C VAL A 110 -7.49 13.96 -7.62
N ALA A 111 -7.68 13.51 -6.39
CA ALA A 111 -7.03 14.04 -5.20
C ALA A 111 -6.35 12.92 -4.41
N ALA A 112 -5.46 13.30 -3.48
CA ALA A 112 -4.80 12.37 -2.58
C ALA A 112 -5.19 12.65 -1.13
N GLY A 113 -5.37 11.61 -0.33
CA GLY A 113 -5.40 11.69 1.12
C GLY A 113 -4.00 11.90 1.72
N ASP A 114 -3.92 12.00 3.04
CA ASP A 114 -2.64 12.01 3.72
C ASP A 114 -1.87 10.70 3.44
N TYR A 115 -0.56 10.79 3.29
CA TYR A 115 0.27 9.59 3.17
C TYR A 115 0.67 9.06 4.55
N ALA A 116 0.73 7.74 4.70
CA ALA A 116 1.16 7.09 5.92
C ALA A 116 2.66 7.29 6.13
N VAL A 117 3.03 8.20 7.03
CA VAL A 117 4.44 8.54 7.29
C VAL A 117 5.23 7.33 7.80
N ALA A 118 4.59 6.46 8.57
CA ALA A 118 5.20 5.28 9.18
C ALA A 118 5.10 4.00 8.33
N ALA A 119 4.27 3.99 7.27
CA ALA A 119 4.09 2.82 6.40
C ALA A 119 4.72 3.06 5.03
N GLU A 120 5.75 2.29 4.72
CA GLU A 120 6.43 2.33 3.42
C GLU A 120 6.72 0.91 2.91
N ASP A 121 6.81 0.78 1.58
CA ASP A 121 7.28 -0.42 0.90
C ASP A 121 8.26 -0.04 -0.22
N LYS A 122 9.37 0.58 0.18
CA LYS A 122 10.41 1.02 -0.76
C LYS A 122 11.45 -0.06 -1.00
N PRO A 123 12.15 -0.03 -2.16
CA PRO A 123 13.27 -0.90 -2.41
C PRO A 123 14.30 -0.81 -1.29
N ALA A 124 14.74 -1.97 -0.80
CA ALA A 124 15.71 -2.12 0.27
C ALA A 124 16.77 -3.15 -0.12
N LEU A 125 17.97 -2.99 0.37
CA LEU A 125 19.07 -3.91 0.12
C LEU A 125 19.39 -4.70 1.39
N ALA A 126 19.31 -6.02 1.31
CA ALA A 126 19.69 -6.94 2.36
C ALA A 126 21.10 -7.51 2.11
N VAL A 127 21.87 -7.66 3.17
CA VAL A 127 23.22 -8.28 3.19
C VAL A 127 23.31 -9.24 4.36
N THR A 128 24.34 -10.10 4.37
CA THR A 128 24.69 -10.87 5.60
C THR A 128 25.33 -9.98 6.64
N ALA A 129 25.29 -10.38 7.93
CA ALA A 129 25.98 -9.68 9.01
C ALA A 129 27.47 -9.51 8.69
N ASP A 130 28.14 -10.58 8.20
CA ASP A 130 29.54 -10.53 7.80
C ASP A 130 29.81 -9.52 6.68
N THR A 131 28.88 -9.37 5.74
CA THR A 131 29.02 -8.37 4.66
C THR A 131 28.86 -6.96 5.22
N ALA A 132 27.87 -6.72 6.10
CA ALA A 132 27.70 -5.43 6.75
C ALA A 132 28.96 -5.03 7.56
N ASP A 133 29.54 -5.99 8.28
CA ASP A 133 30.76 -5.78 9.07
C ASP A 133 31.98 -5.50 8.17
N ARG A 134 32.14 -6.24 7.05
CA ARG A 134 33.20 -5.95 6.06
C ARG A 134 33.02 -4.58 5.40
N TRP A 135 31.80 -4.15 5.15
CA TRP A 135 31.52 -2.82 4.60
C TRP A 135 31.60 -1.70 5.65
N GLY A 136 31.70 -2.06 6.93
CA GLY A 136 31.81 -1.13 8.06
C GLY A 136 30.58 -0.25 8.24
N SER A 137 29.42 -0.70 7.76
CA SER A 137 28.17 0.09 7.80
C SER A 137 26.95 -0.79 7.59
N ARG A 138 25.85 -0.37 8.21
CA ARG A 138 24.48 -0.92 8.02
C ARG A 138 23.59 0.10 7.28
N GLU A 139 24.18 0.99 6.51
CA GLU A 139 23.47 2.01 5.75
C GLU A 139 23.61 1.75 4.24
N LEU A 140 22.59 2.11 3.46
CA LEU A 140 22.54 1.88 2.00
C LEU A 140 23.70 2.60 1.28
N GLU A 141 24.26 3.65 1.86
CA GLU A 141 25.46 4.32 1.34
C GLU A 141 26.68 3.37 1.22
N ALA A 142 26.70 2.26 1.98
CA ALA A 142 27.72 1.24 1.83
C ALA A 142 27.71 0.61 0.42
N LEU A 143 26.55 0.47 -0.23
CA LEU A 143 26.47 0.04 -1.61
C LEU A 143 27.22 1.01 -2.53
N VAL A 144 27.08 2.33 -2.32
CA VAL A 144 27.74 3.34 -3.17
C VAL A 144 29.25 3.20 -3.10
N ARG A 145 29.81 2.92 -1.92
CA ARG A 145 31.27 2.69 -1.74
C ARG A 145 31.78 1.36 -2.34
N ASN A 146 30.92 0.36 -2.46
CA ASN A 146 31.25 -0.97 -2.95
C ASN A 146 30.63 -1.27 -4.34
N CYS A 147 30.27 -0.23 -5.07
CA CYS A 147 29.45 -0.30 -6.27
C CYS A 147 29.98 -1.26 -7.36
N SER A 148 31.30 -1.29 -7.59
CA SER A 148 31.93 -2.13 -8.61
C SER A 148 32.07 -3.61 -8.25
N ASP A 149 32.09 -3.92 -6.95
CA ASP A 149 32.45 -5.25 -6.45
C ASP A 149 31.23 -6.03 -5.94
N VAL A 150 30.03 -5.39 -5.97
CA VAL A 150 28.80 -6.02 -5.51
C VAL A 150 28.24 -7.00 -6.54
N ARG A 151 27.86 -8.18 -6.05
CA ARG A 151 27.05 -9.14 -6.81
C ARG A 151 25.66 -9.10 -6.24
N LEU A 152 24.70 -8.62 -7.05
CA LEU A 152 23.32 -8.41 -6.62
C LEU A 152 22.43 -9.61 -6.94
N GLY A 153 21.49 -9.91 -6.06
CA GLY A 153 20.35 -10.79 -6.30
C GLY A 153 19.05 -10.00 -6.27
N ALA A 154 18.04 -10.47 -7.02
CA ALA A 154 16.67 -9.98 -6.96
C ALA A 154 15.70 -11.09 -7.37
N VAL A 155 14.47 -11.08 -6.87
CA VAL A 155 13.41 -11.90 -7.46
C VAL A 155 12.89 -11.26 -8.75
N GLU A 156 12.37 -12.06 -9.68
CA GLU A 156 11.98 -11.60 -11.02
C GLU A 156 10.99 -10.41 -11.00
N ALA A 157 10.10 -10.35 -10.02
CA ALA A 157 9.09 -9.29 -9.88
C ALA A 157 9.55 -8.09 -9.03
N ALA A 158 10.79 -8.09 -8.51
CA ALA A 158 11.27 -7.02 -7.62
C ALA A 158 11.46 -5.70 -8.36
N THR A 159 11.10 -4.60 -7.70
CA THR A 159 11.47 -3.26 -8.16
C THR A 159 12.92 -2.99 -7.79
N VAL A 160 13.81 -3.03 -8.79
CA VAL A 160 15.24 -2.76 -8.62
C VAL A 160 15.56 -1.34 -9.08
N PRO A 161 16.17 -0.48 -8.23
CA PRO A 161 16.61 0.85 -8.64
C PRO A 161 17.74 0.77 -9.68
N GLU A 162 17.63 1.54 -10.76
CA GLU A 162 18.68 1.66 -11.78
C GLU A 162 19.94 2.35 -11.23
N SER A 163 19.76 3.20 -10.23
CA SER A 163 20.85 3.90 -9.55
C SER A 163 20.54 4.11 -8.08
N VAL A 164 21.59 4.10 -7.25
CA VAL A 164 21.56 4.40 -5.83
C VAL A 164 22.61 5.49 -5.56
N GLY A 165 22.15 6.73 -5.38
CA GLY A 165 23.06 7.88 -5.36
C GLY A 165 23.88 7.98 -6.64
N GLN A 166 25.20 7.93 -6.55
CA GLN A 166 26.11 7.96 -7.70
C GLN A 166 26.49 6.55 -8.20
N CYS A 167 25.99 5.50 -7.60
CA CYS A 167 26.22 4.13 -7.99
C CYS A 167 25.20 3.69 -9.03
N ALA A 168 25.65 3.26 -10.22
CA ALA A 168 24.87 2.47 -11.16
C ALA A 168 25.30 1.00 -10.97
N PRO A 169 24.62 0.23 -10.10
CA PRO A 169 25.07 -1.09 -9.74
C PRO A 169 24.90 -2.07 -10.92
N PRO A 170 25.66 -3.19 -10.96
CA PRO A 170 25.48 -4.20 -11.99
C PRO A 170 24.07 -4.80 -11.93
N LEU A 171 23.61 -5.36 -13.05
CA LEU A 171 22.33 -6.05 -13.12
C LEU A 171 22.31 -7.21 -12.11
N PRO A 172 21.21 -7.38 -11.36
CA PRO A 172 21.10 -8.46 -10.41
C PRO A 172 20.94 -9.82 -11.10
N ARG A 173 21.44 -10.87 -10.45
CA ARG A 173 21.02 -12.23 -10.74
C ARG A 173 19.57 -12.40 -10.32
N LEU A 174 18.72 -12.88 -11.24
CA LEU A 174 17.31 -13.10 -10.97
C LEU A 174 17.09 -14.50 -10.37
N PHE A 175 16.15 -14.56 -9.43
CA PHE A 175 15.69 -15.77 -8.74
C PHE A 175 14.17 -15.86 -8.85
N THR A 176 13.66 -17.08 -8.86
CA THR A 176 12.21 -17.33 -8.95
C THR A 176 11.46 -17.00 -7.67
N ASP A 177 12.14 -17.11 -6.52
CA ASP A 177 11.57 -16.81 -5.21
C ASP A 177 12.61 -16.25 -4.23
N ALA A 178 12.12 -15.64 -3.15
CA ALA A 178 12.94 -15.01 -2.12
C ALA A 178 13.79 -16.04 -1.35
N GLY A 179 13.29 -17.25 -1.13
CA GLY A 179 14.04 -18.31 -0.42
C GLY A 179 15.33 -18.63 -1.14
N GLN A 180 15.27 -18.93 -2.44
CA GLN A 180 16.47 -19.21 -3.25
C GLN A 180 17.43 -18.00 -3.30
N MET A 181 16.90 -16.79 -3.36
CA MET A 181 17.70 -15.57 -3.35
C MET A 181 18.45 -15.39 -2.02
N PHE A 182 17.78 -15.58 -0.89
CA PHE A 182 18.41 -15.46 0.42
C PHE A 182 19.35 -16.64 0.73
N ASP A 183 19.10 -17.83 0.23
CA ASP A 183 20.08 -18.94 0.28
C ASP A 183 21.34 -18.60 -0.49
N ALA A 184 21.21 -18.06 -1.71
CA ALA A 184 22.35 -17.60 -2.50
C ALA A 184 23.11 -16.43 -1.83
N LEU A 185 22.44 -15.60 -1.03
CA LEU A 185 23.06 -14.57 -0.19
C LEU A 185 23.89 -15.19 0.94
N ARG A 186 23.35 -16.19 1.65
CA ARG A 186 24.06 -16.92 2.73
C ARG A 186 25.28 -17.66 2.20
N ASP A 187 25.13 -18.29 1.04
CA ASP A 187 26.21 -19.04 0.37
C ASP A 187 27.27 -18.13 -0.28
N GLY A 188 27.09 -16.81 -0.26
CA GLY A 188 28.01 -15.85 -0.85
C GLY A 188 28.02 -15.85 -2.38
N VAL A 189 27.03 -16.48 -3.02
CA VAL A 189 26.83 -16.43 -4.49
C VAL A 189 26.51 -14.99 -4.93
N VAL A 190 25.66 -14.31 -4.19
CA VAL A 190 25.45 -12.87 -4.23
C VAL A 190 25.92 -12.22 -2.93
N THR A 191 26.36 -10.96 -2.99
CA THR A 191 26.83 -10.22 -1.81
C THR A 191 25.75 -9.35 -1.19
N ALA A 192 24.72 -9.03 -1.97
CA ALA A 192 23.55 -8.28 -1.50
C ALA A 192 22.31 -8.68 -2.32
N ALA A 193 21.15 -8.56 -1.70
CA ALA A 193 19.86 -8.95 -2.29
C ALA A 193 18.88 -7.78 -2.25
N TRP A 194 18.28 -7.45 -3.39
CA TRP A 194 17.19 -6.49 -3.46
C TRP A 194 15.89 -7.10 -2.94
N THR A 195 15.28 -6.40 -2.00
CA THR A 195 13.99 -6.70 -1.38
C THR A 195 13.21 -5.40 -1.21
N SER A 196 12.20 -5.36 -0.34
CA SER A 196 11.51 -4.13 0.03
C SER A 196 11.36 -4.01 1.55
N THR A 197 11.08 -2.81 2.05
CA THR A 197 10.97 -2.57 3.49
C THR A 197 9.82 -3.32 4.14
N ALA A 198 8.76 -3.63 3.39
CA ALA A 198 7.60 -4.40 3.86
C ALA A 198 7.57 -5.85 3.34
N ASP A 199 8.70 -6.38 2.84
CA ASP A 199 8.76 -7.77 2.38
C ASP A 199 8.74 -8.74 3.58
N PRO A 200 7.72 -9.62 3.71
CA PRO A 200 7.65 -10.62 4.77
C PRO A 200 8.67 -11.77 4.60
N GLY A 201 9.24 -11.92 3.40
CA GLY A 201 10.22 -12.97 3.10
C GLY A 201 11.64 -12.69 3.57
N ILE A 202 11.90 -11.54 4.21
CA ILE A 202 13.24 -11.20 4.73
C ILE A 202 13.53 -12.10 5.95
N PRO A 203 14.59 -12.92 5.92
CA PRO A 203 14.95 -13.76 7.05
C PRO A 203 15.59 -12.94 8.18
N ASP A 204 15.45 -13.41 9.43
CA ASP A 204 15.93 -12.70 10.63
C ASP A 204 17.46 -12.55 10.68
N ASP A 205 18.21 -13.40 9.98
CA ASP A 205 19.66 -13.36 9.89
C ASP A 205 20.18 -12.37 8.82
N ALA A 206 19.29 -11.81 8.01
CA ALA A 206 19.64 -10.79 7.04
C ALA A 206 19.66 -9.37 7.65
N VAL A 207 20.62 -8.56 7.24
CA VAL A 207 20.73 -7.15 7.62
C VAL A 207 20.19 -6.29 6.48
N VAL A 208 19.04 -5.66 6.68
CA VAL A 208 18.51 -4.66 5.76
C VAL A 208 19.24 -3.34 5.98
N LEU A 209 19.86 -2.83 4.92
CA LEU A 209 20.62 -1.57 5.00
C LEU A 209 19.66 -0.38 5.07
N ALA A 210 19.86 0.48 6.09
CA ALA A 210 19.02 1.65 6.32
C ALA A 210 19.31 2.75 5.28
N ASP A 211 18.28 3.23 4.61
CA ASP A 211 18.37 4.39 3.73
C ASP A 211 18.10 5.67 4.56
N ARG A 212 19.16 6.33 5.00
CA ARG A 212 19.11 7.53 5.84
C ARG A 212 19.19 8.81 5.00
N LYS A 213 19.33 9.95 5.66
CA LYS A 213 19.50 11.25 5.00
C LYS A 213 20.96 11.48 4.57
N PRO A 214 21.20 11.87 3.30
CA PRO A 214 20.22 12.06 2.23
C PRO A 214 19.67 10.72 1.69
N ALA A 215 18.36 10.64 1.42
CA ALA A 215 17.75 9.43 0.88
C ALA A 215 18.31 9.11 -0.51
N LEU A 216 18.71 7.86 -0.71
CA LEU A 216 19.31 7.37 -1.95
C LEU A 216 18.31 6.73 -2.90
N VAL A 217 17.20 6.19 -2.35
CA VAL A 217 16.07 5.66 -3.12
C VAL A 217 14.80 6.46 -2.86
N PRO A 218 13.86 6.53 -3.83
CA PRO A 218 12.60 7.23 -3.62
C PRO A 218 11.77 6.60 -2.50
N ALA A 219 11.12 7.44 -1.69
CA ALA A 219 10.16 6.98 -0.70
C ALA A 219 8.93 6.35 -1.37
N GLU A 220 8.37 5.32 -0.74
CA GLU A 220 7.20 4.58 -1.18
C GLU A 220 6.21 4.44 -0.02
N ASN A 221 5.68 5.58 0.45
CA ASN A 221 4.69 5.59 1.52
C ASN A 221 3.30 5.25 0.99
N VAL A 222 2.51 4.56 1.81
CA VAL A 222 1.11 4.26 1.49
C VAL A 222 0.29 5.54 1.40
N VAL A 223 -0.56 5.65 0.38
CA VAL A 223 -1.46 6.77 0.14
C VAL A 223 -2.72 6.29 -0.58
N ALA A 224 -3.86 6.92 -0.34
CA ALA A 224 -5.06 6.71 -1.15
C ALA A 224 -5.27 7.88 -2.10
N LEU A 225 -5.45 7.58 -3.39
CA LEU A 225 -6.02 8.51 -4.36
C LEU A 225 -7.53 8.34 -4.40
N TYR A 226 -8.25 9.42 -4.65
CA TYR A 226 -9.70 9.41 -4.74
C TYR A 226 -10.21 10.46 -5.72
N ARG A 227 -11.44 10.29 -6.21
CA ARG A 227 -12.07 11.29 -7.07
C ARG A 227 -12.48 12.51 -6.25
N SER A 228 -12.01 13.67 -6.69
CA SER A 228 -12.32 14.96 -6.05
C SER A 228 -13.84 15.17 -6.03
N ASN A 229 -14.36 15.68 -4.90
CA ASN A 229 -15.78 15.99 -4.68
C ASN A 229 -16.73 14.77 -4.61
N GLU A 230 -16.22 13.53 -4.66
CA GLU A 230 -17.05 12.33 -4.49
C GLU A 230 -17.05 11.79 -3.05
N LEU A 231 -16.08 12.20 -2.23
CA LEU A 231 -15.98 11.79 -0.84
C LEU A 231 -16.47 12.87 0.11
N GLY A 232 -17.31 12.46 1.07
CA GLY A 232 -17.73 13.30 2.18
C GLY A 232 -16.69 13.36 3.32
N ALA A 233 -16.91 14.24 4.27
CA ALA A 233 -15.96 14.50 5.37
C ALA A 233 -15.61 13.26 6.19
N MET A 234 -16.57 12.35 6.43
CA MET A 234 -16.34 11.12 7.21
C MET A 234 -15.48 10.11 6.44
N GLN A 235 -15.65 10.03 5.12
CA GLN A 235 -14.85 9.16 4.26
C GLN A 235 -13.41 9.66 4.16
N LEU A 236 -13.22 10.99 3.99
CA LEU A 236 -11.88 11.60 4.01
C LEU A 236 -11.20 11.41 5.38
N ARG A 237 -11.97 11.55 6.46
CA ARG A 237 -11.47 11.27 7.81
C ARG A 237 -10.99 9.82 7.93
N ALA A 238 -11.76 8.83 7.47
CA ALA A 238 -11.37 7.42 7.49
C ALA A 238 -10.04 7.18 6.75
N ILE A 239 -9.89 7.77 5.55
CA ILE A 239 -8.67 7.67 4.74
C ILE A 239 -7.46 8.26 5.47
N ASN A 240 -7.60 9.45 6.06
CA ASN A 240 -6.48 10.15 6.69
C ASN A 240 -6.11 9.53 8.06
N GLU A 241 -7.07 9.00 8.81
CA GLU A 241 -6.76 8.31 10.06
C GLU A 241 -6.06 6.96 9.84
N LEU A 242 -6.41 6.23 8.76
CA LEU A 242 -5.64 5.04 8.35
C LEU A 242 -4.17 5.38 8.09
N ALA A 243 -3.89 6.51 7.42
CA ALA A 243 -2.54 6.97 7.20
C ALA A 243 -1.78 7.30 8.50
N GLY A 244 -2.51 7.63 9.58
CA GLY A 244 -1.94 7.91 10.89
C GLY A 244 -1.62 6.68 11.74
N VAL A 245 -2.27 5.53 11.49
CA VAL A 245 -2.13 4.32 12.31
C VAL A 245 -1.40 3.17 11.62
N LEU A 246 -1.35 3.17 10.28
CA LEU A 246 -0.64 2.14 9.52
C LEU A 246 0.87 2.37 9.60
N ASP A 247 1.61 1.31 9.90
CA ASP A 247 3.08 1.30 9.86
C ASP A 247 3.63 0.14 8.99
N THR A 248 4.94 0.17 8.74
CA THR A 248 5.61 -0.80 7.88
C THR A 248 5.62 -2.21 8.49
N ALA A 249 5.68 -2.34 9.82
CA ALA A 249 5.65 -3.64 10.48
C ALA A 249 4.28 -4.30 10.30
N ALA A 250 3.20 -3.57 10.56
CA ALA A 250 1.84 -4.04 10.33
C ALA A 250 1.59 -4.40 8.86
N LEU A 251 2.09 -3.57 7.92
CA LEU A 251 1.97 -3.88 6.49
C LEU A 251 2.69 -5.18 6.12
N ARG A 252 3.90 -5.40 6.65
CA ARG A 252 4.68 -6.63 6.45
C ARG A 252 3.97 -7.85 7.02
N ASP A 253 3.47 -7.76 8.25
CA ASP A 253 2.79 -8.86 8.92
C ASP A 253 1.54 -9.27 8.14
N MET A 254 0.69 -8.29 7.76
CA MET A 254 -0.51 -8.54 6.95
C MET A 254 -0.17 -9.13 5.57
N LEU A 255 0.89 -8.67 4.91
CA LEU A 255 1.36 -9.26 3.64
C LEU A 255 1.80 -10.71 3.84
N GLY A 256 2.47 -11.03 4.95
CA GLY A 256 2.86 -12.39 5.31
C GLY A 256 1.66 -13.31 5.51
N GLU A 257 0.60 -12.84 6.16
CA GLU A 257 -0.63 -13.61 6.32
C GLU A 257 -1.31 -13.88 4.96
N VAL A 258 -1.39 -12.87 4.10
CA VAL A 258 -1.96 -13.01 2.74
C VAL A 258 -1.12 -13.98 1.89
N ASP A 259 0.21 -13.92 1.96
CA ASP A 259 1.11 -14.85 1.26
C ASP A 259 0.95 -16.29 1.74
N ASN A 260 0.57 -16.49 2.99
CA ASN A 260 0.24 -17.78 3.57
C ASN A 260 -1.22 -18.23 3.29
N GLY A 261 -1.96 -17.48 2.47
CA GLY A 261 -3.30 -17.82 1.99
C GLY A 261 -4.46 -17.31 2.82
N ALA A 262 -4.22 -16.38 3.76
CA ALA A 262 -5.29 -15.72 4.48
C ALA A 262 -6.10 -14.79 3.55
N ASP A 263 -7.39 -14.62 3.84
CA ASP A 263 -8.26 -13.70 3.09
C ASP A 263 -7.86 -12.25 3.38
N PRO A 264 -7.48 -11.45 2.36
CA PRO A 264 -7.03 -10.06 2.56
C PRO A 264 -8.05 -9.15 3.25
N ARG A 265 -9.34 -9.43 3.07
CA ARG A 265 -10.41 -8.71 3.75
C ARG A 265 -10.43 -9.02 5.24
N GLN A 266 -10.35 -10.30 5.58
CA GLN A 266 -10.33 -10.73 6.98
C GLN A 266 -9.09 -10.18 7.69
N VAL A 267 -7.91 -10.28 7.09
CA VAL A 267 -6.65 -9.72 7.62
C VAL A 267 -6.77 -8.22 7.89
N ALA A 268 -7.32 -7.46 6.96
CA ALA A 268 -7.54 -6.02 7.12
C ALA A 268 -8.54 -5.68 8.24
N GLU A 269 -9.64 -6.44 8.36
CA GLU A 269 -10.67 -6.23 9.39
C GLU A 269 -10.14 -6.60 10.80
N GLU A 270 -9.36 -7.67 10.92
CA GLU A 270 -8.71 -8.09 12.18
C GLU A 270 -7.66 -7.07 12.62
N TRP A 271 -6.79 -6.62 11.71
CA TRP A 271 -5.81 -5.56 11.99
C TRP A 271 -6.49 -4.27 12.47
N LEU A 272 -7.55 -3.82 11.80
CA LEU A 272 -8.27 -2.61 12.17
C LEU A 272 -8.98 -2.73 13.53
N THR A 273 -9.45 -3.93 13.87
CA THR A 273 -10.03 -4.21 15.19
C THR A 273 -9.00 -4.04 16.31
N ALA A 274 -7.76 -4.46 16.07
CA ALA A 274 -6.63 -4.29 16.99
C ALA A 274 -6.11 -2.84 17.02
N ASN A 275 -6.30 -2.07 15.93
CA ASN A 275 -5.81 -0.71 15.74
C ASN A 275 -6.96 0.26 15.40
N PRO A 276 -7.91 0.50 16.35
CA PRO A 276 -9.11 1.28 16.07
C PRO A 276 -8.78 2.74 15.74
N LEU A 277 -9.53 3.28 14.77
CA LEU A 277 -9.45 4.69 14.35
C LEU A 277 -10.15 5.61 15.37
N GLY A 278 -9.84 6.90 15.34
CA GLY A 278 -10.52 7.93 16.13
C GLY A 278 -9.98 8.11 17.54
N ARG A 279 -8.74 7.70 17.84
CA ARG A 279 -8.07 7.93 19.14
C ARG A 279 -7.33 9.25 19.15
#